data_196769bec9591d467d48a09bbf5ca896
#
_entry.id   196769bec9591d467d48a09bbf5ca896
#
_cell.length_a   1.000
_cell.length_b   1.000
_cell.length_c   1.000
_cell.angle_alpha   90.00
_cell.angle_beta   90.00
_cell.angle_gamma   90.00
#
_symmetry.space_group_name_H-M   'P 1'
#
loop_
_entity.id
_entity.type
_entity.pdbx_description
1 polymer ?
#
loop_
_entity_poly.entity_id
_entity_poly.type
_entity_poly.pdbx_seq_one_letter_code
_entity_poly.pdbx_strand_id
1 'polypeptide(L)'
;YYFHELIQRAQDITFLYNSSTQGSKTGEMSRFMLQLMTEWNHPIHRLTLQAGQEPMHCEAEVVEKNEAVLKRLDEISYFSPTAINTYITCQLKYYFKYIADIKETDEIDVDDVDNRIFGNIFHTAAQLMYEKLLPREVITAKDIDKLLKTGKSTQSLTSGNADLTLDDIVDESFAQELFNQQPGTRKHPKLNGLQLINREVIIKYLHQLLRIDRRTAPLRVIGHEFPVKRPLTIKVNGLEKQIETGGRIDRLDEIHVDSDKARLRVVDYKTGSKVAESLKSVDEMFDPKYLEKKSDYTMQAMLYSLIEATNDMEHNPNHHAVSPALLFIQHAGSEDYTPVLSIDTEEITDVTVYEEDFLRKLTDILEEIHNPDIAFEPTS
;
A
#
# COMPACT_ATOMS: atom_id res chain seq x y z
N TYR A 1 9.13 6.02 -43.74
CA TYR A 1 9.23 7.09 -44.74
C TYR A 1 9.86 8.34 -44.11
N TYR A 2 9.21 9.06 -43.20
CA TYR A 2 9.70 10.30 -42.58
C TYR A 2 11.04 10.16 -41.89
N PHE A 3 11.31 9.06 -41.19
CA PHE A 3 12.60 8.80 -40.54
C PHE A 3 13.75 8.79 -41.57
N HIS A 4 13.56 8.07 -42.70
CA HIS A 4 14.58 8.01 -43.76
C HIS A 4 14.76 9.35 -44.49
N GLU A 5 13.69 10.11 -44.71
CA GLU A 5 13.79 11.45 -45.29
C GLU A 5 14.57 12.41 -44.39
N LEU A 6 14.38 12.29 -43.06
CA LEU A 6 15.07 13.12 -42.07
C LEU A 6 16.60 12.94 -42.15
N ILE A 7 17.06 11.71 -42.32
CA ILE A 7 18.49 11.37 -42.25
C ILE A 7 19.21 11.43 -43.59
N GLN A 8 18.51 11.35 -44.74
CA GLN A 8 19.13 11.16 -46.07
C GLN A 8 20.06 12.30 -46.54
N ARG A 9 19.93 13.50 -45.96
CA ARG A 9 20.76 14.68 -46.33
C ARG A 9 21.76 15.06 -45.24
N ALA A 10 21.80 14.34 -44.14
CA ALA A 10 22.74 14.63 -43.06
C ALA A 10 24.12 14.03 -43.38
N GLN A 11 25.18 14.77 -43.09
CA GLN A 11 26.56 14.27 -43.19
C GLN A 11 26.96 13.47 -41.97
N ASP A 12 26.51 13.90 -40.76
CA ASP A 12 26.74 13.25 -39.49
C ASP A 12 25.40 13.05 -38.77
N ILE A 13 25.18 11.86 -38.30
CA ILE A 13 23.92 11.47 -37.61
C ILE A 13 24.28 10.84 -36.30
N THR A 14 23.71 11.34 -35.23
CA THR A 14 23.82 10.78 -33.89
C THR A 14 22.43 10.40 -33.36
N PHE A 15 22.26 9.14 -33.01
CA PHE A 15 21.05 8.66 -32.35
C PHE A 15 21.30 8.45 -30.88
N LEU A 16 20.42 8.99 -30.03
CA LEU A 16 20.45 8.81 -28.60
C LEU A 16 19.23 7.99 -28.17
N TYR A 17 19.45 7.00 -27.33
CA TYR A 17 18.35 6.27 -26.70
C TYR A 17 18.76 5.86 -25.30
N ASN A 18 17.79 5.72 -24.41
CA ASN A 18 18.01 5.26 -23.06
C ASN A 18 17.95 3.73 -23.02
N SER A 19 19.01 3.06 -22.57
CA SER A 19 19.06 1.60 -22.41
C SER A 19 18.75 1.14 -20.99
N SER A 20 18.52 2.07 -20.04
CA SER A 20 18.19 1.73 -18.67
C SER A 20 16.72 1.32 -18.52
N THR A 21 16.46 0.38 -17.63
CA THR A 21 15.10 -0.04 -17.26
C THR A 21 14.69 0.78 -16.05
N GLN A 22 13.65 1.59 -16.17
CA GLN A 22 13.12 2.40 -15.08
C GLN A 22 11.62 2.11 -14.92
N GLY A 23 11.24 1.41 -13.87
CA GLY A 23 9.85 1.00 -13.63
C GLY A 23 9.32 0.05 -14.72
N SER A 24 8.18 0.38 -15.29
CA SER A 24 7.55 -0.37 -16.39
C SER A 24 8.11 -0.03 -17.78
N LYS A 25 8.95 0.99 -17.88
CA LYS A 25 9.56 1.42 -19.17
C LYS A 25 10.89 0.70 -19.37
N THR A 26 10.94 -0.21 -20.33
CA THR A 26 12.17 -0.80 -20.82
C THR A 26 12.75 0.12 -21.89
N GLY A 27 14.01 0.54 -21.69
CA GLY A 27 14.73 1.30 -22.70
C GLY A 27 15.11 0.41 -23.87
N GLU A 28 14.25 0.34 -24.89
CA GLU A 28 14.52 -0.43 -26.09
C GLU A 28 14.95 0.47 -27.26
N MET A 29 15.86 -0.06 -28.06
CA MET A 29 16.27 0.60 -29.28
C MET A 29 15.12 0.64 -30.28
N SER A 30 14.89 1.82 -30.89
CA SER A 30 13.89 1.95 -31.95
C SER A 30 14.11 0.94 -33.08
N ARG A 31 13.03 0.34 -33.60
CA ARG A 31 13.09 -0.55 -34.77
C ARG A 31 13.80 0.09 -35.98
N PHE A 32 13.71 1.40 -36.16
CA PHE A 32 14.40 2.10 -37.24
C PHE A 32 15.91 2.13 -37.04
N MET A 33 16.40 2.24 -35.80
CA MET A 33 17.82 2.13 -35.49
C MET A 33 18.31 0.70 -35.71
N LEU A 34 17.53 -0.32 -35.32
CA LEU A 34 17.84 -1.73 -35.57
C LEU A 34 17.90 -2.01 -37.08
N GLN A 35 16.98 -1.46 -37.85
CA GLN A 35 16.95 -1.58 -39.30
C GLN A 35 18.22 -0.96 -39.93
N LEU A 36 18.57 0.26 -39.55
CA LEU A 36 19.82 0.89 -40.02
C LEU A 36 21.05 0.05 -39.69
N MET A 37 21.12 -0.52 -38.51
CA MET A 37 22.24 -1.38 -38.09
C MET A 37 22.37 -2.67 -38.91
N THR A 38 21.26 -3.15 -39.50
CA THR A 38 21.20 -4.40 -40.27
C THR A 38 21.36 -4.14 -41.76
N GLU A 39 20.81 -3.05 -42.29
CA GLU A 39 20.71 -2.77 -43.72
C GLU A 39 21.72 -1.71 -44.20
N TRP A 40 22.31 -0.94 -43.30
CA TRP A 40 23.20 0.19 -43.62
C TRP A 40 24.64 -0.26 -43.85
N ASN A 41 25.22 0.08 -44.99
CA ASN A 41 26.58 -0.30 -45.34
C ASN A 41 27.68 0.68 -44.86
N HIS A 42 27.32 1.67 -44.06
CA HIS A 42 28.25 2.64 -43.52
C HIS A 42 28.71 2.28 -42.10
N PRO A 43 29.91 2.70 -41.68
CA PRO A 43 30.38 2.43 -40.33
C PRO A 43 29.48 3.09 -39.28
N ILE A 44 29.05 2.31 -38.28
CA ILE A 44 28.25 2.77 -37.14
C ILE A 44 29.12 2.70 -35.91
N HIS A 45 29.39 3.81 -35.28
CA HIS A 45 30.12 3.89 -34.03
C HIS A 45 29.13 3.83 -32.87
N ARG A 46 29.32 2.89 -31.96
CA ARG A 46 28.51 2.75 -30.74
C ARG A 46 29.29 3.36 -29.60
N LEU A 47 28.67 4.29 -28.92
CA LEU A 47 29.18 4.90 -27.69
C LEU A 47 28.18 4.67 -26.58
N THR A 48 28.64 4.25 -25.42
CA THR A 48 27.82 4.20 -24.23
C THR A 48 28.15 5.44 -23.40
N LEU A 49 27.19 6.34 -23.30
CA LEU A 49 27.25 7.46 -22.38
C LEU A 49 26.75 6.95 -21.03
N GLN A 50 27.66 6.72 -20.10
CA GLN A 50 27.29 6.57 -18.71
C GLN A 50 27.29 7.99 -18.13
N ALA A 51 26.17 8.37 -17.55
CA ALA A 51 26.14 9.54 -16.66
C ALA A 51 26.97 9.19 -15.42
N GLY A 52 28.28 9.27 -15.59
CA GLY A 52 29.25 9.02 -14.54
C GLY A 52 29.37 10.29 -13.71
N GLN A 53 28.52 10.46 -12.76
CA GLN A 53 29.00 10.94 -11.47
C GLN A 53 29.60 9.70 -10.80
N GLU A 54 30.93 9.68 -10.62
CA GLU A 54 31.48 8.85 -9.55
C GLU A 54 30.61 9.14 -8.33
N PRO A 55 30.07 8.09 -7.65
CA PRO A 55 29.38 8.33 -6.41
C PRO A 55 30.39 9.12 -5.56
N MET A 56 30.13 10.39 -5.30
CA MET A 56 30.84 11.07 -4.24
C MET A 56 30.66 10.16 -3.04
N HIS A 57 31.75 9.53 -2.57
CA HIS A 57 31.80 8.92 -1.27
C HIS A 57 31.61 10.07 -0.27
N CYS A 58 30.37 10.52 -0.11
CA CYS A 58 29.99 11.24 1.06
C CYS A 58 30.02 10.19 2.18
N GLU A 59 30.94 10.33 3.11
CA GLU A 59 30.83 9.65 4.38
C GLU A 59 29.42 9.98 4.89
N ALA A 60 28.65 8.95 5.19
CA ALA A 60 27.28 9.13 5.62
C ALA A 60 27.29 9.92 6.94
N GLU A 61 26.71 11.12 6.91
CA GLU A 61 26.69 12.00 8.06
C GLU A 61 25.83 11.40 9.18
N VAL A 62 26.41 11.33 10.36
CA VAL A 62 25.68 11.01 11.61
C VAL A 62 25.11 12.32 12.15
N VAL A 63 23.83 12.34 12.48
CA VAL A 63 23.15 13.50 13.03
C VAL A 63 22.92 13.33 14.52
N GLU A 64 23.70 14.09 15.32
CA GLU A 64 23.53 14.14 16.78
C GLU A 64 22.22 14.83 17.16
N LYS A 65 21.55 14.33 18.22
CA LYS A 65 20.32 14.92 18.75
C LYS A 65 20.62 16.14 19.63
N ASN A 66 21.00 17.24 18.98
CA ASN A 66 21.19 18.52 19.64
C ASN A 66 19.85 19.10 20.16
N GLU A 67 19.92 20.21 20.92
CA GLU A 67 18.75 20.86 21.53
C GLU A 67 17.65 21.21 20.49
N ALA A 68 18.01 21.61 19.28
CA ALA A 68 17.05 21.95 18.22
C ALA A 68 16.31 20.69 17.71
N VAL A 69 17.03 19.58 17.55
CA VAL A 69 16.46 18.27 17.16
C VAL A 69 15.54 17.74 18.26
N LEU A 70 15.97 17.78 19.51
CA LEU A 70 15.15 17.32 20.66
C LEU A 70 13.87 18.15 20.79
N LYS A 71 13.95 19.46 20.61
CA LYS A 71 12.76 20.32 20.60
C LYS A 71 11.77 19.93 19.50
N ARG A 72 12.25 19.64 18.30
CA ARG A 72 11.37 19.16 17.20
C ARG A 72 10.76 17.79 17.51
N LEU A 73 11.51 16.86 18.10
CA LEU A 73 10.99 15.57 18.55
C LEU A 73 9.92 15.73 19.63
N ASP A 74 10.07 16.70 20.53
CA ASP A 74 9.08 16.98 21.55
C ASP A 74 7.75 17.52 21.00
N GLU A 75 7.80 18.21 19.87
CA GLU A 75 6.61 18.69 19.15
C GLU A 75 5.84 17.56 18.47
N ILE A 76 6.49 16.40 18.20
CA ILE A 76 5.86 15.24 17.56
C ILE A 76 5.12 14.44 18.63
N SER A 77 3.79 14.42 18.51
CA SER A 77 2.91 13.66 19.40
C SER A 77 2.25 12.45 18.74
N TYR A 78 2.41 12.30 17.42
CA TYR A 78 1.78 11.24 16.64
C TYR A 78 2.80 10.48 15.76
N PHE A 79 2.79 9.15 15.88
CA PHE A 79 3.67 8.26 15.14
C PHE A 79 2.86 7.27 14.30
N SER A 80 2.89 7.44 12.99
CA SER A 80 2.29 6.47 12.07
C SER A 80 3.17 5.23 11.91
N PRO A 81 2.62 4.05 11.53
CA PRO A 81 3.41 2.87 11.18
C PRO A 81 4.49 3.17 10.13
N THR A 82 4.18 4.00 9.15
CA THR A 82 5.13 4.42 8.12
C THR A 82 6.30 5.21 8.71
N ALA A 83 6.06 6.07 9.70
CA ALA A 83 7.12 6.83 10.37
C ALA A 83 8.03 5.89 11.18
N ILE A 84 7.43 4.97 11.94
CA ILE A 84 8.14 3.96 12.72
C ILE A 84 8.98 3.05 11.80
N ASN A 85 8.39 2.55 10.73
CA ASN A 85 9.10 1.73 9.74
C ASN A 85 10.22 2.49 9.02
N THR A 86 10.04 3.80 8.77
CA THR A 86 11.10 4.63 8.22
C THR A 86 12.30 4.71 9.19
N TYR A 87 12.04 4.82 10.49
CA TYR A 87 13.09 4.83 11.51
C TYR A 87 13.82 3.48 11.58
N ILE A 88 13.07 2.36 11.62
CA ILE A 88 13.63 1.01 11.63
C ILE A 88 14.48 0.76 10.38
N THR A 89 14.02 1.24 9.22
CA THR A 89 14.72 1.07 7.94
C THR A 89 16.00 1.88 7.89
N CYS A 90 15.93 3.16 8.26
CA CYS A 90 17.05 4.08 8.25
C CYS A 90 16.76 5.30 9.14
N GLN A 91 17.47 5.41 10.25
CA GLN A 91 17.29 6.51 11.20
C GLN A 91 17.56 7.87 10.55
N LEU A 92 18.59 7.96 9.68
CA LEU A 92 18.92 9.19 8.98
C LEU A 92 17.80 9.61 8.01
N LYS A 93 17.17 8.63 7.31
CA LYS A 93 16.01 8.90 6.46
C LYS A 93 14.81 9.43 7.28
N TYR A 94 14.61 8.87 8.47
CA TYR A 94 13.60 9.37 9.40
C TYR A 94 13.86 10.82 9.79
N TYR A 95 15.12 11.15 10.16
CA TYR A 95 15.52 12.52 10.49
C TYR A 95 15.19 13.49 9.36
N PHE A 96 15.65 13.22 8.14
CA PHE A 96 15.42 14.13 7.01
C PHE A 96 13.94 14.30 6.70
N LYS A 97 13.16 13.24 6.76
CA LYS A 97 11.75 13.26 6.38
C LYS A 97 10.84 13.88 7.43
N TYR A 98 11.03 13.55 8.72
CA TYR A 98 10.07 13.90 9.78
C TYR A 98 10.56 15.01 10.69
N ILE A 99 11.87 15.21 10.83
CA ILE A 99 12.45 16.23 11.71
C ILE A 99 12.91 17.44 10.91
N ALA A 100 13.68 17.23 9.86
CA ALA A 100 14.12 18.29 8.96
C ALA A 100 13.06 18.73 7.93
N ASP A 101 11.95 17.99 7.82
CA ASP A 101 10.81 18.21 6.88
C ASP A 101 11.26 18.37 5.43
N ILE A 102 12.26 17.59 5.01
CA ILE A 102 12.71 17.56 3.62
C ILE A 102 11.74 16.70 2.81
N LYS A 103 11.09 17.32 1.84
CA LYS A 103 10.16 16.65 0.93
C LYS A 103 10.88 16.17 -0.32
N GLU A 104 10.75 14.89 -0.62
CA GLU A 104 11.11 14.36 -1.93
C GLU A 104 10.15 14.95 -2.97
N THR A 105 10.69 15.52 -4.05
CA THR A 105 9.88 15.95 -5.19
C THR A 105 9.55 14.73 -6.02
N ASP A 106 8.28 14.29 -5.96
CA ASP A 106 7.77 13.27 -6.88
C ASP A 106 7.73 13.87 -8.29
N GLU A 107 8.57 13.40 -9.20
CA GLU A 107 8.39 13.64 -10.64
C GLU A 107 7.20 12.76 -11.09
N ILE A 108 5.99 13.29 -10.91
CA ILE A 108 4.78 12.61 -11.36
C ILE A 108 4.54 13.00 -12.82
N ASP A 109 4.68 12.04 -13.71
CA ASP A 109 4.14 12.14 -15.07
C ASP A 109 2.61 12.11 -14.95
N VAL A 110 1.96 13.24 -15.15
CA VAL A 110 0.53 13.48 -14.85
C VAL A 110 -0.41 12.52 -15.63
N ASP A 111 0.10 11.91 -16.69
CA ASP A 111 -0.68 11.02 -17.57
C ASP A 111 -0.47 9.52 -17.28
N ASP A 112 0.39 9.14 -16.34
CA ASP A 112 0.72 7.74 -16.07
C ASP A 112 0.09 7.27 -14.73
N VAL A 113 -0.54 6.09 -14.76
CA VAL A 113 -1.02 5.42 -13.55
C VAL A 113 0.16 4.72 -12.89
N ASP A 114 0.83 5.40 -11.98
CA ASP A 114 1.88 4.79 -11.17
C ASP A 114 1.29 3.74 -10.18
N ASN A 115 2.17 2.99 -9.52
CA ASN A 115 1.75 1.94 -8.59
C ASN A 115 0.93 2.49 -7.41
N ARG A 116 1.16 3.74 -6.99
CA ARG A 116 0.45 4.40 -5.90
C ARG A 116 -0.96 4.79 -6.33
N ILE A 117 -1.10 5.43 -7.49
CA ILE A 117 -2.40 5.80 -8.07
C ILE A 117 -3.22 4.53 -8.35
N PHE A 118 -2.59 3.47 -8.90
CA PHE A 118 -3.24 2.18 -9.11
C PHE A 118 -3.78 1.59 -7.80
N GLY A 119 -2.99 1.65 -6.72
CA GLY A 119 -3.40 1.23 -5.38
C GLY A 119 -4.62 2.03 -4.90
N ASN A 120 -4.57 3.36 -4.97
CA ASN A 120 -5.68 4.23 -4.56
C ASN A 120 -6.96 3.91 -5.33
N ILE A 121 -6.88 3.75 -6.67
CA ILE A 121 -8.05 3.40 -7.49
C ILE A 121 -8.65 2.07 -7.03
N PHE A 122 -7.81 1.06 -6.72
CA PHE A 122 -8.29 -0.23 -6.23
C PHE A 122 -8.98 -0.10 -4.85
N HIS A 123 -8.39 0.65 -3.90
CA HIS A 123 -8.98 0.88 -2.57
C HIS A 123 -10.34 1.57 -2.69
N THR A 124 -10.41 2.66 -3.45
CA THR A 124 -11.67 3.38 -3.70
C THR A 124 -12.71 2.48 -4.39
N ALA A 125 -12.29 1.66 -5.38
CA ALA A 125 -13.18 0.72 -6.06
C ALA A 125 -13.69 -0.38 -5.11
N ALA A 126 -12.85 -0.91 -4.24
CA ALA A 126 -13.25 -1.89 -3.24
C ALA A 126 -14.27 -1.30 -2.24
N GLN A 127 -14.01 -0.10 -1.72
CA GLN A 127 -14.94 0.61 -0.84
C GLN A 127 -16.30 0.82 -1.53
N LEU A 128 -16.32 1.44 -2.71
CA LEU A 128 -17.55 1.73 -3.46
C LEU A 128 -18.33 0.45 -3.83
N MET A 129 -17.63 -0.65 -4.11
CA MET A 129 -18.26 -1.94 -4.40
C MET A 129 -19.10 -2.42 -3.20
N TYR A 130 -18.56 -2.42 -1.99
CA TYR A 130 -19.34 -2.81 -0.80
C TYR A 130 -20.45 -1.83 -0.50
N GLU A 131 -20.18 -0.52 -0.53
CA GLU A 131 -21.16 0.51 -0.19
C GLU A 131 -22.34 0.55 -1.18
N LYS A 132 -22.08 0.39 -2.48
CA LYS A 132 -23.10 0.61 -3.53
C LYS A 132 -23.66 -0.68 -4.13
N LEU A 133 -22.86 -1.75 -4.25
CA LEU A 133 -23.31 -2.99 -4.87
C LEU A 133 -23.73 -4.07 -3.86
N LEU A 134 -23.15 -4.05 -2.66
CA LEU A 134 -23.47 -4.98 -1.57
C LEU A 134 -23.93 -4.24 -0.28
N PRO A 135 -24.84 -3.29 -0.33
CA PRO A 135 -25.20 -2.43 0.80
C PRO A 135 -26.14 -3.17 1.78
N ARG A 136 -25.67 -4.27 2.34
CA ARG A 136 -26.37 -5.10 3.31
C ARG A 136 -25.61 -5.11 4.62
N GLU A 137 -26.35 -5.15 5.72
CA GLU A 137 -25.75 -5.29 7.04
C GLU A 137 -24.96 -6.61 7.16
N VAL A 138 -25.56 -7.71 6.68
CA VAL A 138 -24.89 -9.01 6.57
C VAL A 138 -24.88 -9.44 5.12
N ILE A 139 -23.69 -9.64 4.56
CA ILE A 139 -23.47 -10.08 3.18
C ILE A 139 -23.32 -11.59 3.18
N THR A 140 -24.20 -12.27 2.45
CA THR A 140 -24.17 -13.74 2.33
C THR A 140 -23.41 -14.20 1.11
N ALA A 141 -22.97 -15.46 1.09
CA ALA A 141 -22.36 -16.07 -0.09
C ALA A 141 -23.25 -15.97 -1.34
N LYS A 142 -24.60 -16.02 -1.16
CA LYS A 142 -25.55 -15.86 -2.27
C LYS A 142 -25.55 -14.45 -2.86
N ASP A 143 -25.38 -13.43 -2.02
CA ASP A 143 -25.30 -12.04 -2.49
C ASP A 143 -24.03 -11.84 -3.32
N ILE A 144 -22.91 -12.39 -2.86
CA ILE A 144 -21.65 -12.36 -3.58
C ILE A 144 -21.75 -13.13 -4.89
N ASP A 145 -22.31 -14.35 -4.88
CA ASP A 145 -22.52 -15.15 -6.09
C ASP A 145 -23.40 -14.43 -7.13
N LYS A 146 -24.43 -13.70 -6.66
CA LYS A 146 -25.27 -12.89 -7.54
C LYS A 146 -24.46 -11.76 -8.18
N LEU A 147 -23.66 -11.02 -7.40
CA LEU A 147 -22.82 -9.94 -7.91
C LEU A 147 -21.77 -10.48 -8.91
N LEU A 148 -21.06 -11.57 -8.56
CA LEU A 148 -20.09 -12.23 -9.42
C LEU A 148 -20.68 -12.68 -10.77
N LYS A 149 -21.96 -13.14 -10.75
CA LYS A 149 -22.65 -13.64 -11.95
C LYS A 149 -23.18 -12.52 -12.83
N THR A 150 -23.71 -11.46 -12.24
CA THR A 150 -24.43 -10.40 -12.96
C THR A 150 -23.62 -9.12 -13.15
N GLY A 151 -22.58 -8.90 -12.37
CA GLY A 151 -21.84 -7.64 -12.26
C GLY A 151 -22.70 -6.48 -11.74
N LYS A 152 -23.90 -6.73 -11.23
CA LYS A 152 -24.88 -5.69 -10.86
C LYS A 152 -25.19 -5.68 -9.40
N SER A 153 -25.62 -4.51 -8.89
CA SER A 153 -26.06 -4.31 -7.53
C SER A 153 -27.06 -5.36 -7.08
N THR A 154 -26.95 -5.78 -5.82
CA THR A 154 -27.89 -6.71 -5.17
C THR A 154 -29.14 -6.03 -4.62
N GLN A 155 -29.21 -4.69 -4.68
CA GLN A 155 -30.36 -3.91 -4.22
C GLN A 155 -31.63 -4.15 -5.06
N SER A 156 -32.78 -3.91 -4.43
CA SER A 156 -34.07 -3.92 -5.12
C SER A 156 -34.19 -2.77 -6.12
N LEU A 157 -34.95 -2.97 -7.19
CA LEU A 157 -35.22 -2.02 -8.27
C LEU A 157 -35.77 -0.64 -7.81
N THR A 158 -36.14 -0.50 -6.54
CA THR A 158 -36.66 0.76 -5.97
C THR A 158 -35.58 1.72 -5.49
N SER A 159 -34.32 1.30 -5.45
CA SER A 159 -33.17 2.12 -5.06
C SER A 159 -32.49 2.73 -6.30
N GLY A 160 -32.05 4.00 -6.20
CA GLY A 160 -31.37 4.70 -7.29
C GLY A 160 -30.06 4.04 -7.78
N ASN A 161 -29.61 2.97 -7.12
CA ASN A 161 -28.42 2.20 -7.44
C ASN A 161 -28.72 0.85 -8.12
N ALA A 162 -29.97 0.55 -8.45
CA ALA A 162 -30.39 -0.76 -8.95
C ALA A 162 -29.70 -1.18 -10.28
N ASP A 163 -29.29 -0.22 -11.10
CA ASP A 163 -28.62 -0.42 -12.38
C ASP A 163 -27.10 -0.27 -12.32
N LEU A 164 -26.52 0.01 -11.15
CA LEU A 164 -25.07 0.14 -11.02
C LEU A 164 -24.37 -1.20 -11.25
N THR A 165 -23.30 -1.14 -12.01
CA THR A 165 -22.44 -2.27 -12.34
C THR A 165 -21.07 -2.15 -11.70
N LEU A 166 -20.30 -3.24 -11.67
CA LEU A 166 -18.92 -3.23 -11.24
C LEU A 166 -18.05 -2.31 -12.12
N ASP A 167 -18.35 -2.25 -13.41
CA ASP A 167 -17.71 -1.36 -14.38
C ASP A 167 -17.92 0.11 -14.01
N ASP A 168 -19.15 0.50 -13.64
CA ASP A 168 -19.47 1.87 -13.20
C ASP A 168 -18.69 2.26 -11.96
N ILE A 169 -18.52 1.33 -11.01
CA ILE A 169 -17.75 1.53 -9.78
C ILE A 169 -16.28 1.79 -10.11
N VAL A 170 -15.69 1.00 -10.99
CA VAL A 170 -14.29 1.19 -11.38
C VAL A 170 -14.10 2.49 -12.14
N ASP A 171 -15.01 2.84 -13.07
CA ASP A 171 -14.96 4.11 -13.80
C ASP A 171 -15.08 5.32 -12.85
N GLU A 172 -15.94 5.24 -11.83
CA GLU A 172 -16.05 6.26 -10.78
C GLU A 172 -14.74 6.39 -9.97
N SER A 173 -14.09 5.27 -9.65
CA SER A 173 -12.82 5.27 -8.92
C SER A 173 -11.68 5.91 -9.73
N PHE A 174 -11.61 5.63 -11.04
CA PHE A 174 -10.69 6.35 -11.94
C PHE A 174 -10.99 7.83 -12.00
N ALA A 175 -12.27 8.22 -12.05
CA ALA A 175 -12.66 9.61 -12.08
C ALA A 175 -12.22 10.36 -10.81
N GLN A 176 -12.33 9.72 -9.65
CA GLN A 176 -11.93 10.31 -8.37
C GLN A 176 -10.41 10.40 -8.22
N GLU A 177 -9.70 9.29 -8.39
CA GLU A 177 -8.29 9.16 -8.01
C GLU A 177 -7.31 9.68 -9.07
N LEU A 178 -7.66 9.54 -10.36
CA LEU A 178 -6.79 9.97 -11.44
C LEU A 178 -7.18 11.36 -11.97
N PHE A 179 -8.47 11.66 -12.05
CA PHE A 179 -8.95 12.91 -12.62
C PHE A 179 -9.47 13.92 -11.58
N ASN A 180 -9.33 13.63 -10.27
CA ASN A 180 -9.76 14.47 -9.16
C ASN A 180 -11.21 14.97 -9.29
N GLN A 181 -12.11 14.14 -9.83
CA GLN A 181 -13.53 14.46 -9.97
C GLN A 181 -14.28 14.19 -8.66
N GLN A 182 -15.33 14.99 -8.42
CA GLN A 182 -16.14 14.77 -7.21
C GLN A 182 -16.91 13.44 -7.26
N PRO A 183 -17.09 12.75 -6.11
CA PRO A 183 -17.88 11.53 -6.00
C PRO A 183 -19.28 11.67 -6.58
N GLY A 184 -19.79 10.59 -7.20
CA GLY A 184 -21.15 10.57 -7.76
C GLY A 184 -21.28 11.13 -9.19
N THR A 185 -20.18 11.54 -9.80
CA THR A 185 -20.19 11.99 -11.19
C THR A 185 -20.26 10.78 -12.13
N ARG A 186 -21.43 10.47 -12.68
CA ARG A 186 -21.67 9.35 -13.62
C ARG A 186 -21.09 9.61 -15.03
N LYS A 187 -19.91 10.19 -15.15
CA LYS A 187 -19.27 10.36 -16.46
C LYS A 187 -18.16 9.32 -16.56
N HIS A 188 -18.29 8.41 -17.52
CA HIS A 188 -17.18 7.51 -17.87
C HIS A 188 -15.97 8.36 -18.29
N PRO A 189 -14.85 8.26 -17.58
CA PRO A 189 -13.66 9.01 -17.93
C PRO A 189 -13.13 8.54 -19.29
N LYS A 190 -12.53 9.44 -20.05
CA LYS A 190 -11.82 9.07 -21.29
C LYS A 190 -10.45 8.52 -20.90
N LEU A 191 -10.35 7.20 -20.91
CA LEU A 191 -9.12 6.48 -20.58
C LEU A 191 -8.24 6.29 -21.82
N ASN A 192 -6.91 6.41 -21.64
CA ASN A 192 -5.94 6.01 -22.65
C ASN A 192 -5.76 4.48 -22.68
N GLY A 193 -4.94 3.95 -23.61
CA GLY A 193 -4.79 2.50 -23.79
C GLY A 193 -4.25 1.79 -22.54
N LEU A 194 -3.27 2.37 -21.82
CA LEU A 194 -2.70 1.81 -20.59
C LEU A 194 -3.70 1.87 -19.44
N GLN A 195 -4.40 2.98 -19.29
CA GLN A 195 -5.46 3.15 -18.29
C GLN A 195 -6.61 2.15 -18.50
N LEU A 196 -6.98 1.82 -19.74
CA LEU A 196 -7.95 0.77 -20.05
C LEU A 196 -7.46 -0.61 -19.57
N ILE A 197 -6.19 -0.93 -19.75
CA ILE A 197 -5.61 -2.18 -19.26
C ILE A 197 -5.68 -2.21 -17.73
N ASN A 198 -5.27 -1.13 -17.05
CA ASN A 198 -5.34 -1.02 -15.59
C ASN A 198 -6.78 -1.18 -15.10
N ARG A 199 -7.76 -0.60 -15.78
CA ARG A 199 -9.19 -0.76 -15.48
C ARG A 199 -9.62 -2.23 -15.47
N GLU A 200 -9.28 -2.98 -16.50
CA GLU A 200 -9.61 -4.41 -16.60
C GLU A 200 -8.91 -5.24 -15.51
N VAL A 201 -7.68 -4.88 -15.16
CA VAL A 201 -6.96 -5.53 -14.06
C VAL A 201 -7.67 -5.27 -12.72
N ILE A 202 -8.12 -4.04 -12.46
CA ILE A 202 -8.86 -3.70 -11.23
C ILE A 202 -10.19 -4.46 -11.16
N ILE A 203 -10.94 -4.56 -12.25
CA ILE A 203 -12.18 -5.37 -12.31
C ILE A 203 -11.87 -6.83 -11.92
N LYS A 204 -10.80 -7.39 -12.48
CA LYS A 204 -10.37 -8.74 -12.15
C LYS A 204 -10.01 -8.89 -10.67
N TYR A 205 -9.34 -7.89 -10.08
CA TYR A 205 -8.98 -7.88 -8.66
C TYR A 205 -10.22 -7.80 -7.76
N LEU A 206 -11.22 -7.00 -8.10
CA LEU A 206 -12.49 -6.98 -7.38
C LEU A 206 -13.20 -8.33 -7.43
N HIS A 207 -13.17 -9.03 -8.55
CA HIS A 207 -13.68 -10.40 -8.63
C HIS A 207 -12.90 -11.38 -7.74
N GLN A 208 -11.57 -11.22 -7.62
CA GLN A 208 -10.77 -12.04 -6.72
C GLN A 208 -11.11 -11.75 -5.26
N LEU A 209 -11.24 -10.47 -4.89
CA LEU A 209 -11.66 -10.03 -3.57
C LEU A 209 -13.01 -10.66 -3.17
N LEU A 210 -14.00 -10.57 -4.05
CA LEU A 210 -15.33 -11.19 -3.83
C LEU A 210 -15.24 -12.71 -3.64
N ARG A 211 -14.37 -13.42 -4.36
CA ARG A 211 -14.18 -14.87 -4.19
C ARG A 211 -13.57 -15.23 -2.84
N ILE A 212 -12.65 -14.41 -2.33
CA ILE A 212 -12.09 -14.58 -0.98
C ILE A 212 -13.18 -14.41 0.05
N ASP A 213 -13.93 -13.30 -0.02
CA ASP A 213 -14.93 -12.96 0.97
C ASP A 213 -16.12 -13.93 0.94
N ARG A 214 -16.40 -14.52 -0.22
CA ARG A 214 -17.39 -15.61 -0.32
C ARG A 214 -17.06 -16.81 0.58
N ARG A 215 -15.77 -17.09 0.82
CA ARG A 215 -15.34 -18.23 1.66
C ARG A 215 -15.56 -17.97 3.14
N THR A 216 -15.50 -16.70 3.54
CA THR A 216 -15.70 -16.26 4.93
C THR A 216 -17.09 -15.72 5.21
N ALA A 217 -17.98 -15.73 4.21
CA ALA A 217 -19.38 -15.34 4.38
C ALA A 217 -20.15 -16.34 5.25
N PRO A 218 -21.14 -15.88 6.05
CA PRO A 218 -21.66 -14.52 6.09
C PRO A 218 -20.70 -13.55 6.73
N LEU A 219 -20.61 -12.33 6.18
CA LEU A 219 -19.73 -11.28 6.70
C LEU A 219 -20.50 -9.95 6.84
N ARG A 220 -20.04 -9.12 7.78
CA ARG A 220 -20.53 -7.75 7.99
C ARG A 220 -19.36 -6.79 7.81
N VAL A 221 -19.45 -5.88 6.86
CA VAL A 221 -18.47 -4.79 6.74
C VAL A 221 -18.84 -3.71 7.74
N ILE A 222 -17.94 -3.43 8.69
CA ILE A 222 -18.14 -2.43 9.76
C ILE A 222 -17.74 -1.05 9.26
N GLY A 223 -16.62 -0.96 8.53
CA GLY A 223 -16.17 0.31 7.99
C GLY A 223 -15.06 0.17 6.95
N HIS A 224 -14.88 1.27 6.21
CA HIS A 224 -13.84 1.44 5.20
C HIS A 224 -13.09 2.74 5.45
N GLU A 225 -11.80 2.77 5.17
CA GLU A 225 -10.97 3.97 5.12
C GLU A 225 -11.16 4.91 6.34
N PHE A 226 -11.20 4.36 7.56
CA PHE A 226 -11.42 5.14 8.77
C PHE A 226 -10.17 5.22 9.66
N PRO A 227 -9.96 6.36 10.35
CA PRO A 227 -8.81 6.57 11.19
C PRO A 227 -8.92 5.79 12.51
N VAL A 228 -7.81 5.20 12.94
CA VAL A 228 -7.67 4.56 14.24
C VAL A 228 -6.46 5.13 14.98
N LYS A 229 -6.60 5.29 16.28
CA LYS A 229 -5.57 5.84 17.15
C LYS A 229 -5.55 5.17 18.51
N ARG A 230 -4.36 5.04 19.06
CA ARG A 230 -4.14 4.56 20.44
C ARG A 230 -3.15 5.47 21.15
N PRO A 231 -3.48 5.97 22.35
CA PRO A 231 -2.49 6.64 23.20
C PRO A 231 -1.50 5.62 23.74
N LEU A 232 -0.23 6.02 23.81
CA LEU A 232 0.86 5.28 24.40
C LEU A 232 1.62 6.17 25.37
N THR A 233 2.12 5.59 26.46
CA THR A 233 3.02 6.26 27.39
C THR A 233 4.42 5.74 27.19
N ILE A 234 5.36 6.64 26.88
CA ILE A 234 6.79 6.34 26.74
C ILE A 234 7.58 7.09 27.80
N LYS A 235 8.79 6.64 28.09
CA LYS A 235 9.72 7.31 29.02
C LYS A 235 10.79 8.05 28.25
N VAL A 236 10.83 9.36 28.42
CA VAL A 236 11.86 10.22 27.83
C VAL A 236 12.63 10.90 28.96
N ASN A 237 13.92 10.65 29.08
CA ASN A 237 14.78 11.18 30.16
C ASN A 237 14.21 10.93 31.59
N GLY A 238 13.57 9.76 31.79
CA GLY A 238 12.95 9.38 33.05
C GLY A 238 11.59 10.02 33.36
N LEU A 239 11.05 10.82 32.44
CA LEU A 239 9.73 11.42 32.53
C LEU A 239 8.75 10.70 31.56
N GLU A 240 7.50 10.55 32.00
CA GLU A 240 6.44 10.01 31.16
C GLU A 240 5.98 11.05 30.13
N LYS A 241 5.93 10.62 28.87
CA LYS A 241 5.40 11.40 27.74
C LYS A 241 4.24 10.64 27.09
N GLN A 242 3.11 11.32 26.92
CA GLN A 242 1.98 10.78 26.18
C GLN A 242 2.16 11.08 24.70
N ILE A 243 2.03 10.04 23.88
CA ILE A 243 2.03 10.10 22.41
C ILE A 243 0.86 9.30 21.86
N GLU A 244 0.56 9.47 20.59
CA GLU A 244 -0.44 8.68 19.88
C GLU A 244 0.23 7.88 18.75
N THR A 245 -0.27 6.67 18.53
CA THR A 245 0.05 5.89 17.32
C THR A 245 -1.24 5.44 16.63
N GLY A 246 -1.16 5.18 15.33
CA GLY A 246 -2.33 4.75 14.58
C GLY A 246 -2.18 5.01 13.09
N GLY A 247 -3.30 5.06 12.40
CA GLY A 247 -3.35 5.28 10.95
C GLY A 247 -4.76 5.18 10.42
N ARG A 248 -4.89 4.59 9.24
CA ARG A 248 -6.16 4.38 8.57
C ARG A 248 -6.30 2.91 8.22
N ILE A 249 -7.41 2.29 8.61
CA ILE A 249 -7.78 0.93 8.25
C ILE A 249 -8.48 0.95 6.89
N ASP A 250 -8.03 0.13 5.94
CA ASP A 250 -8.67 0.02 4.64
C ASP A 250 -10.07 -0.59 4.76
N ARG A 251 -10.20 -1.69 5.53
CA ARG A 251 -11.48 -2.33 5.84
C ARG A 251 -11.46 -3.04 7.20
N LEU A 252 -12.49 -2.83 7.98
CA LEU A 252 -12.82 -3.65 9.15
C LEU A 252 -14.08 -4.44 8.85
N ASP A 253 -14.04 -5.76 9.02
CA ASP A 253 -15.18 -6.63 8.86
C ASP A 253 -15.30 -7.66 10.00
N GLU A 254 -16.51 -8.13 10.21
CA GLU A 254 -16.81 -9.31 11.01
C GLU A 254 -17.08 -10.48 10.05
N ILE A 255 -16.34 -11.56 10.20
CA ILE A 255 -16.46 -12.77 9.38
C ILE A 255 -17.11 -13.89 10.18
N HIS A 256 -17.75 -14.83 9.46
CA HIS A 256 -18.51 -15.93 10.03
C HIS A 256 -19.57 -15.48 11.03
N VAL A 257 -20.27 -14.38 10.69
CA VAL A 257 -21.31 -13.75 11.51
C VAL A 257 -22.32 -14.81 11.99
N ASP A 258 -22.78 -14.64 13.23
CA ASP A 258 -23.72 -15.54 13.90
C ASP A 258 -23.23 -16.99 14.10
N SER A 259 -21.92 -17.18 14.14
CA SER A 259 -21.31 -18.48 14.45
C SER A 259 -20.37 -18.39 15.65
N ASP A 260 -20.00 -19.53 16.20
CA ASP A 260 -18.97 -19.65 17.25
C ASP A 260 -17.55 -19.34 16.76
N LYS A 261 -17.38 -19.13 15.45
CA LYS A 261 -16.14 -18.68 14.80
C LYS A 261 -16.16 -17.21 14.40
N ALA A 262 -17.21 -16.47 14.81
CA ALA A 262 -17.31 -15.04 14.52
C ALA A 262 -16.11 -14.29 15.09
N ARG A 263 -15.45 -13.49 14.26
CA ARG A 263 -14.33 -12.64 14.66
C ARG A 263 -14.21 -11.42 13.78
N LEU A 264 -13.60 -10.37 14.30
CA LEU A 264 -13.22 -9.21 13.51
C LEU A 264 -11.97 -9.49 12.69
N ARG A 265 -11.89 -8.86 11.54
CA ARG A 265 -10.73 -8.90 10.68
C ARG A 265 -10.38 -7.48 10.22
N VAL A 266 -9.17 -7.06 10.54
CA VAL A 266 -8.60 -5.82 10.03
C VAL A 266 -7.88 -6.15 8.74
N VAL A 267 -8.39 -5.65 7.61
CA VAL A 267 -7.87 -5.94 6.27
C VAL A 267 -7.14 -4.72 5.74
N ASP A 268 -5.91 -4.94 5.30
CA ASP A 268 -5.11 -3.98 4.56
C ASP A 268 -4.85 -4.53 3.16
N TYR A 269 -5.19 -3.76 2.13
CA TYR A 269 -5.07 -4.17 0.74
C TYR A 269 -3.70 -3.87 0.18
N LYS A 270 -3.11 -4.85 -0.50
CA LYS A 270 -1.82 -4.70 -1.17
C LYS A 270 -1.94 -5.10 -2.64
N THR A 271 -1.69 -4.13 -3.52
CA THR A 271 -1.69 -4.32 -4.98
C THR A 271 -0.32 -4.66 -5.55
N GLY A 272 0.73 -4.65 -4.71
CA GLY A 272 2.08 -4.99 -5.11
C GLY A 272 2.29 -6.50 -5.33
N SER A 273 3.37 -6.86 -6.06
CA SER A 273 3.69 -8.23 -6.41
C SER A 273 4.39 -9.04 -5.31
N LYS A 274 5.05 -8.38 -4.36
CA LYS A 274 5.74 -9.05 -3.26
C LYS A 274 4.78 -9.31 -2.11
N VAL A 275 4.66 -10.57 -1.69
CA VAL A 275 3.84 -11.03 -0.55
C VAL A 275 4.66 -10.95 0.72
N ALA A 276 4.02 -10.64 1.86
CA ALA A 276 4.64 -10.77 3.15
C ALA A 276 4.86 -12.26 3.48
N GLU A 277 6.06 -12.58 3.93
CA GLU A 277 6.38 -13.92 4.41
C GLU A 277 6.03 -14.03 5.90
N SER A 278 5.72 -15.25 6.35
CA SER A 278 5.51 -15.52 7.77
C SER A 278 6.77 -15.21 8.57
N LEU A 279 6.61 -14.48 9.66
CA LEU A 279 7.66 -14.20 10.63
C LEU A 279 7.58 -15.22 11.78
N LYS A 280 8.70 -15.47 12.44
CA LYS A 280 8.76 -16.44 13.55
C LYS A 280 8.37 -15.85 14.88
N SER A 281 8.49 -14.55 15.04
CA SER A 281 8.17 -13.83 16.27
C SER A 281 7.82 -12.37 16.02
N VAL A 282 7.27 -11.71 17.02
CA VAL A 282 7.02 -10.27 17.03
C VAL A 282 8.32 -9.47 16.88
N ASP A 283 9.44 -9.95 17.44
CA ASP A 283 10.73 -9.27 17.35
C ASP A 283 11.18 -9.05 15.90
N GLU A 284 10.90 -10.02 15.03
CA GLU A 284 11.25 -9.93 13.59
C GLU A 284 10.51 -8.80 12.86
N MET A 285 9.38 -8.32 13.39
CA MET A 285 8.64 -7.19 12.81
C MET A 285 9.38 -5.87 12.95
N PHE A 286 10.22 -5.76 13.98
CA PHE A 286 10.96 -4.56 14.34
C PHE A 286 12.46 -4.63 13.99
N ASP A 287 12.90 -5.72 13.35
CA ASP A 287 14.29 -5.90 12.92
C ASP A 287 14.43 -5.59 11.42
N PRO A 288 15.29 -4.62 11.03
CA PRO A 288 15.48 -4.22 9.63
C PRO A 288 15.94 -5.38 8.71
N LYS A 289 16.52 -6.44 9.25
CA LYS A 289 16.93 -7.63 8.48
C LYS A 289 15.75 -8.34 7.81
N TYR A 290 14.54 -8.17 8.32
CA TYR A 290 13.33 -8.82 7.81
C TYR A 290 12.48 -7.93 6.88
N LEU A 291 12.95 -6.74 6.52
CA LEU A 291 12.24 -5.85 5.59
C LEU A 291 12.02 -6.47 4.21
N GLU A 292 12.91 -7.35 3.76
CA GLU A 292 12.71 -8.11 2.51
C GLU A 292 11.49 -9.03 2.58
N LYS A 293 11.14 -9.51 3.78
CA LYS A 293 9.95 -10.31 4.07
C LYS A 293 8.68 -9.49 4.26
N LYS A 294 8.73 -8.19 4.04
CA LYS A 294 7.62 -7.27 4.26
C LYS A 294 7.15 -7.20 5.72
N SER A 295 8.10 -7.25 6.65
CA SER A 295 7.84 -7.08 8.09
C SER A 295 7.16 -5.74 8.40
N ASP A 296 7.43 -4.70 7.60
CA ASP A 296 6.80 -3.38 7.65
C ASP A 296 5.27 -3.44 7.48
N TYR A 297 4.77 -4.26 6.53
CA TYR A 297 3.32 -4.46 6.31
C TYR A 297 2.71 -5.25 7.46
N THR A 298 3.43 -6.30 7.93
CA THR A 298 2.99 -7.12 9.06
C THR A 298 2.84 -6.27 10.33
N MET A 299 3.84 -5.43 10.64
CA MET A 299 3.81 -4.52 11.78
C MET A 299 2.62 -3.55 11.69
N GLN A 300 2.35 -2.97 10.53
CA GLN A 300 1.20 -2.09 10.30
C GLN A 300 -0.14 -2.79 10.58
N ALA A 301 -0.36 -3.98 10.01
CA ALA A 301 -1.59 -4.73 10.20
C ALA A 301 -1.77 -5.19 11.65
N MET A 302 -0.69 -5.60 12.32
CA MET A 302 -0.70 -5.95 13.74
C MET A 302 -1.09 -4.76 14.61
N LEU A 303 -0.47 -3.59 14.39
CA LEU A 303 -0.77 -2.37 15.14
C LEU A 303 -2.25 -2.00 15.02
N TYR A 304 -2.80 -1.95 13.81
CA TYR A 304 -4.20 -1.61 13.61
C TYR A 304 -5.14 -2.62 14.25
N SER A 305 -4.80 -3.91 14.17
CA SER A 305 -5.61 -4.96 14.82
C SER A 305 -5.57 -4.87 16.34
N LEU A 306 -4.42 -4.53 16.94
CA LEU A 306 -4.31 -4.31 18.38
C LEU A 306 -5.08 -3.07 18.83
N ILE A 307 -5.12 -2.01 18.02
CA ILE A 307 -5.93 -0.83 18.33
C ILE A 307 -7.41 -1.22 18.38
N GLU A 308 -7.91 -1.95 17.39
CA GLU A 308 -9.31 -2.39 17.34
C GLU A 308 -9.66 -3.41 18.43
N ALA A 309 -8.73 -4.30 18.79
CA ALA A 309 -8.96 -5.30 19.82
C ALA A 309 -9.06 -4.69 21.23
N THR A 310 -8.32 -3.61 21.49
CA THR A 310 -8.16 -3.07 22.86
C THR A 310 -8.89 -1.77 23.11
N ASN A 311 -9.25 -1.04 22.06
CA ASN A 311 -9.72 0.35 22.21
C ASN A 311 -11.23 0.48 22.05
N ASP A 312 -12.02 -0.56 21.66
CA ASP A 312 -13.29 -0.14 21.12
C ASP A 312 -14.50 -1.01 21.34
N MET A 313 -15.37 -0.49 22.23
CA MET A 313 -16.76 -0.90 22.36
C MET A 313 -17.63 -0.50 21.14
N GLU A 314 -17.22 0.46 20.32
CA GLU A 314 -18.02 0.95 19.19
C GLU A 314 -18.00 -0.03 18.02
N HIS A 315 -16.81 -0.50 17.63
CA HIS A 315 -16.67 -1.45 16.52
C HIS A 315 -16.71 -2.93 16.95
N ASN A 316 -16.42 -3.21 18.22
CA ASN A 316 -16.36 -4.57 18.77
C ASN A 316 -17.20 -4.74 20.06
N PRO A 317 -18.51 -4.43 20.04
CA PRO A 317 -19.35 -4.50 21.24
C PRO A 317 -19.49 -5.91 21.83
N ASN A 318 -19.22 -6.95 21.03
CA ASN A 318 -19.29 -8.35 21.45
C ASN A 318 -17.95 -8.90 21.92
N HIS A 319 -16.89 -8.09 21.95
CA HIS A 319 -15.52 -8.50 22.30
C HIS A 319 -15.03 -9.72 21.50
N HIS A 320 -15.32 -9.75 20.20
CA HIS A 320 -14.79 -10.78 19.32
C HIS A 320 -13.27 -10.67 19.21
N ALA A 321 -12.61 -11.81 19.05
CA ALA A 321 -11.19 -11.86 18.69
C ALA A 321 -10.95 -11.09 17.39
N VAL A 322 -9.78 -10.44 17.28
CA VAL A 322 -9.40 -9.62 16.11
C VAL A 322 -8.21 -10.25 15.39
N SER A 323 -8.37 -10.47 14.08
CA SER A 323 -7.35 -11.03 13.22
C SER A 323 -6.75 -9.96 12.29
N PRO A 324 -5.41 -9.81 12.19
CA PRO A 324 -4.76 -9.02 11.17
C PRO A 324 -4.77 -9.74 9.82
N ALA A 325 -5.05 -9.02 8.74
CA ALA A 325 -5.06 -9.57 7.40
C ALA A 325 -4.37 -8.65 6.39
N LEU A 326 -3.45 -9.22 5.61
CA LEU A 326 -2.82 -8.57 4.46
C LEU A 326 -3.33 -9.23 3.18
N LEU A 327 -4.11 -8.51 2.41
CA LEU A 327 -4.70 -9.05 1.21
C LEU A 327 -3.89 -8.66 -0.02
N PHE A 328 -2.96 -9.55 -0.42
CA PHE A 328 -2.18 -9.41 -1.65
C PHE A 328 -3.02 -9.87 -2.84
N ILE A 329 -3.74 -8.93 -3.44
CA ILE A 329 -4.78 -9.25 -4.41
C ILE A 329 -4.25 -9.96 -5.67
N GLN A 330 -3.02 -9.72 -6.08
CA GLN A 330 -2.41 -10.42 -7.22
C GLN A 330 -2.29 -11.93 -6.99
N HIS A 331 -2.11 -12.36 -5.74
CA HIS A 331 -1.90 -13.74 -5.33
C HIS A 331 -3.18 -14.43 -4.85
N ALA A 332 -4.26 -13.70 -4.76
CA ALA A 332 -5.55 -14.12 -4.22
C ALA A 332 -6.32 -15.13 -5.09
N GLY A 333 -5.76 -15.58 -6.21
CA GLY A 333 -6.41 -16.51 -7.15
C GLY A 333 -6.36 -17.98 -6.74
N SER A 334 -5.52 -18.36 -5.78
CA SER A 334 -5.39 -19.74 -5.29
C SER A 334 -6.55 -20.11 -4.35
N GLU A 335 -6.98 -21.38 -4.38
CA GLU A 335 -8.03 -21.87 -3.48
C GLU A 335 -7.56 -21.92 -2.01
N ASP A 336 -6.26 -22.13 -1.79
CA ASP A 336 -5.67 -22.22 -0.45
C ASP A 336 -5.18 -20.86 0.09
N TYR A 337 -5.41 -19.78 -0.66
CA TYR A 337 -4.98 -18.46 -0.21
C TYR A 337 -5.79 -17.98 0.99
N THR A 338 -5.10 -17.59 2.07
CA THR A 338 -5.65 -16.87 3.22
C THR A 338 -4.96 -15.51 3.34
N PRO A 339 -5.71 -14.42 3.57
CA PRO A 339 -5.12 -13.13 3.85
C PRO A 339 -4.71 -12.95 5.31
N VAL A 340 -5.14 -13.84 6.21
CA VAL A 340 -4.83 -13.76 7.65
C VAL A 340 -3.34 -13.95 7.85
N LEU A 341 -2.73 -13.07 8.64
CA LEU A 341 -1.31 -13.17 8.97
C LEU A 341 -1.02 -14.37 9.85
N SER A 342 0.21 -14.88 9.75
CA SER A 342 0.69 -15.98 10.57
C SER A 342 2.02 -15.62 11.25
N ILE A 343 2.21 -16.13 12.46
CA ILE A 343 3.48 -16.16 13.17
C ILE A 343 3.86 -17.63 13.38
N ASP A 344 5.09 -17.98 13.05
CA ASP A 344 5.61 -19.36 13.13
C ASP A 344 4.66 -20.41 12.53
N THR A 345 4.09 -20.11 11.35
CA THR A 345 3.15 -20.94 10.60
C THR A 345 1.71 -21.03 11.17
N GLU A 346 1.43 -20.44 12.33
CA GLU A 346 0.09 -20.40 12.92
C GLU A 346 -0.64 -19.10 12.56
N GLU A 347 -1.88 -19.22 12.05
CA GLU A 347 -2.72 -18.05 11.76
C GLU A 347 -3.05 -17.28 13.04
N ILE A 348 -2.93 -15.95 12.98
CA ILE A 348 -3.29 -15.05 14.08
C ILE A 348 -4.81 -14.89 14.10
N THR A 349 -5.50 -15.72 14.84
CA THR A 349 -6.96 -15.61 15.02
C THR A 349 -7.35 -14.59 16.07
N ASP A 350 -6.45 -14.30 17.01
CA ASP A 350 -6.59 -13.28 18.06
C ASP A 350 -5.26 -12.57 18.27
N VAL A 351 -5.23 -11.30 17.90
CA VAL A 351 -4.02 -10.46 17.98
C VAL A 351 -3.62 -10.16 19.43
N THR A 352 -4.54 -10.23 20.38
CA THR A 352 -4.28 -9.87 21.80
C THR A 352 -3.27 -10.79 22.47
N VAL A 353 -3.08 -12.01 21.96
CA VAL A 353 -2.03 -12.94 22.40
C VAL A 353 -0.63 -12.34 22.28
N TYR A 354 -0.43 -11.43 21.33
CA TYR A 354 0.86 -10.81 21.03
C TYR A 354 0.98 -9.37 21.55
N GLU A 355 -0.04 -8.85 22.26
CA GLU A 355 -0.14 -7.45 22.65
C GLU A 355 1.06 -7.00 23.51
N GLU A 356 1.40 -7.75 24.55
CA GLU A 356 2.47 -7.38 25.50
C GLU A 356 3.82 -7.27 24.79
N ASP A 357 4.18 -8.28 23.98
CA ASP A 357 5.47 -8.28 23.26
C ASP A 357 5.50 -7.19 22.17
N PHE A 358 4.39 -6.98 21.46
CA PHE A 358 4.32 -5.96 20.43
C PHE A 358 4.43 -4.55 21.01
N LEU A 359 3.67 -4.25 22.07
CA LEU A 359 3.70 -2.93 22.70
C LEU A 359 5.04 -2.64 23.36
N ARG A 360 5.68 -3.63 23.98
CA ARG A 360 7.02 -3.49 24.53
C ARG A 360 8.01 -3.07 23.43
N LYS A 361 8.06 -3.77 22.30
CA LYS A 361 8.95 -3.45 21.18
C LYS A 361 8.65 -2.10 20.56
N LEU A 362 7.37 -1.79 20.37
CA LEU A 362 6.95 -0.49 19.86
C LEU A 362 7.39 0.65 20.78
N THR A 363 7.22 0.48 22.09
CA THR A 363 7.65 1.45 23.11
C THR A 363 9.16 1.61 23.11
N ASP A 364 9.94 0.52 23.06
CA ASP A 364 11.40 0.55 22.98
C ASP A 364 11.88 1.40 21.80
N ILE A 365 11.31 1.22 20.61
CA ILE A 365 11.64 2.02 19.40
C ILE A 365 11.27 3.51 19.60
N LEU A 366 10.11 3.79 20.15
CA LEU A 366 9.66 5.17 20.36
C LEU A 366 10.49 5.88 21.43
N GLU A 367 10.94 5.18 22.47
CA GLU A 367 11.88 5.69 23.46
C GLU A 367 13.27 5.92 22.85
N GLU A 368 13.74 5.01 21.98
CA GLU A 368 15.01 5.16 21.23
C GLU A 368 15.00 6.41 20.34
N ILE A 369 13.89 6.66 19.62
CA ILE A 369 13.71 7.86 18.80
C ILE A 369 13.92 9.13 19.64
N HIS A 370 13.47 9.14 20.90
CA HIS A 370 13.57 10.30 21.80
C HIS A 370 14.86 10.33 22.65
N ASN A 371 15.65 9.27 22.64
CA ASN A 371 16.86 9.17 23.45
C ASN A 371 17.94 10.14 22.92
N PRO A 372 18.41 11.14 23.71
CA PRO A 372 19.40 12.10 23.26
C PRO A 372 20.78 11.48 23.00
N ASP A 373 21.09 10.34 23.65
CA ASP A 373 22.39 9.68 23.54
C ASP A 373 22.52 8.80 22.30
N ILE A 374 21.44 8.63 21.52
CA ILE A 374 21.41 7.85 20.29
C ILE A 374 21.27 8.79 19.10
N ALA A 375 22.32 8.91 18.28
CA ALA A 375 22.31 9.72 17.07
C ALA A 375 21.46 9.06 15.95
N PHE A 376 21.09 9.85 14.94
CA PHE A 376 20.50 9.30 13.72
C PHE A 376 21.61 8.87 12.77
N GLU A 377 21.73 7.55 12.62
CA GLU A 377 22.75 6.92 11.79
C GLU A 377 22.18 6.43 10.47
N PRO A 378 22.99 6.39 9.40
CA PRO A 378 22.60 5.71 8.17
C PRO A 378 22.61 4.20 8.40
N THR A 379 21.68 3.50 7.77
CA THR A 379 21.73 2.05 7.72
C THR A 379 22.79 1.63 6.68
N SER A 380 23.68 0.74 7.06
CA SER A 380 24.76 0.21 6.21
C SER A 380 24.23 -0.69 5.10
#